data_ad1e46c190e58c01d87da29852d06817
#
_entry.id   ad1e46c190e58c01d87da29852d06817
#
_cell.length_a   1.000
_cell.length_b   1.000
_cell.length_c   1.000
_cell.angle_alpha   90.00
_cell.angle_beta   90.00
_cell.angle_gamma   90.00
#
_symmetry.space_group_name_H-M   'P 1'
#
loop_
_entity.id
_entity.type
_entity.pdbx_description
1 polymer ?
#
loop_
_entity_poly.entity_id
_entity_poly.type
_entity_poly.pdbx_seq_one_letter_code
_entity_poly.pdbx_strand_id
1 'polypeptide(L)'
;MNPNPGTNTHVAIACGGTGGHLFPGLAVGRELGARGARVTLLISPKEVDQAAVRGLTGIQTATLPAVGLQGRNYGAFLLGFARAWQSARRQFSDRAISQRPPDAILGMGGFTAAPPMLAGRQLGAATFLHESNTIPGRANRLMASWTREAFTGFEETAARLGRTRITCTGTPVRDNIAQLRHHRDPRLAKACLGLDPDKPVLLITGGSQGARGLNQWVCAALPGLAIAAPDLQFIHLSGTPDQATVEAAH
;
A
#
# COMPACT_ATOMS: atom_id res chain seq x y z
N MET A 1 -21.86 15.85 12.02
CA MET A 1 -22.30 16.13 10.64
C MET A 1 -21.10 16.00 9.73
N ASN A 2 -21.01 14.95 8.93
CA ASN A 2 -19.97 14.85 7.89
C ASN A 2 -20.38 15.78 6.75
N PRO A 3 -19.55 16.77 6.36
CA PRO A 3 -19.79 17.46 5.13
C PRO A 3 -19.67 16.42 3.99
N ASN A 4 -20.75 16.21 3.28
CA ASN A 4 -20.74 15.51 2.02
C ASN A 4 -19.65 16.19 1.16
N PRO A 5 -18.56 15.53 0.77
CA PRO A 5 -17.58 16.18 -0.10
C PRO A 5 -18.36 16.57 -1.35
N GLY A 6 -18.43 17.87 -1.62
CA GLY A 6 -19.17 18.38 -2.77
C GLY A 6 -18.80 17.57 -4.00
N THR A 7 -19.74 17.29 -4.85
CA THR A 7 -19.69 16.41 -6.05
C THR A 7 -18.60 16.79 -7.07
N ASN A 8 -17.63 17.60 -6.71
CA ASN A 8 -16.58 18.12 -7.59
C ASN A 8 -15.17 18.15 -6.95
N THR A 9 -14.95 17.49 -5.79
CA THR A 9 -13.62 17.43 -5.18
C THR A 9 -12.73 16.46 -5.94
N HIS A 10 -11.53 16.90 -6.36
CA HIS A 10 -10.54 16.06 -7.02
C HIS A 10 -9.42 15.67 -6.05
N VAL A 11 -9.24 14.36 -5.84
CA VAL A 11 -8.20 13.81 -4.97
C VAL A 11 -7.22 12.99 -5.81
N ALA A 12 -5.94 13.33 -5.76
CA ALA A 12 -4.88 12.50 -6.31
C ALA A 12 -4.29 11.62 -5.21
N ILE A 13 -4.03 10.33 -5.50
CA ILE A 13 -3.46 9.39 -4.55
C ILE A 13 -2.17 8.81 -5.13
N ALA A 14 -1.03 9.13 -4.52
CA ALA A 14 0.28 8.63 -4.91
C ALA A 14 0.57 7.30 -4.17
N CYS A 15 0.32 6.19 -4.85
CA CYS A 15 0.35 4.85 -4.25
C CYS A 15 1.23 3.84 -5.00
N GLY A 16 1.98 4.27 -6.03
CA GLY A 16 2.82 3.39 -6.83
C GLY A 16 4.08 2.91 -6.12
N GLY A 17 4.61 1.78 -6.59
CA GLY A 17 5.91 1.25 -6.22
C GLY A 17 5.93 -0.11 -5.52
N THR A 18 4.96 -0.39 -4.67
CA THR A 18 4.78 -1.70 -4.00
C THR A 18 3.31 -1.96 -3.69
N GLY A 19 2.93 -3.24 -3.58
CA GLY A 19 1.57 -3.62 -3.18
C GLY A 19 1.15 -3.04 -1.82
N GLY A 20 2.11 -2.86 -0.90
CA GLY A 20 1.86 -2.28 0.43
C GLY A 20 1.39 -0.82 0.40
N HIS A 21 1.70 -0.07 -0.65
CA HIS A 21 1.21 1.29 -0.87
C HIS A 21 -0.01 1.32 -1.80
N LEU A 22 0.01 0.47 -2.82
CA LEU A 22 -1.00 0.46 -3.86
C LEU A 22 -2.37 0.02 -3.35
N PHE A 23 -2.46 -1.11 -2.68
CA PHE A 23 -3.76 -1.64 -2.24
C PHE A 23 -4.47 -0.77 -1.21
N PRO A 24 -3.79 -0.22 -0.19
CA PRO A 24 -4.40 0.78 0.69
C PRO A 24 -4.84 2.04 -0.06
N GLY A 25 -4.01 2.53 -0.99
CA GLY A 25 -4.36 3.68 -1.83
C GLY A 25 -5.59 3.43 -2.71
N LEU A 26 -5.71 2.21 -3.26
CA LEU A 26 -6.87 1.79 -4.02
C LEU A 26 -8.14 1.71 -3.15
N ALA A 27 -8.02 1.18 -1.93
CA ALA A 27 -9.14 1.11 -0.99
C ALA A 27 -9.67 2.52 -0.65
N VAL A 28 -8.77 3.45 -0.33
CA VAL A 28 -9.14 4.86 -0.09
C VAL A 28 -9.76 5.49 -1.34
N GLY A 29 -9.18 5.23 -2.53
CA GLY A 29 -9.67 5.77 -3.79
C GLY A 29 -11.10 5.32 -4.11
N ARG A 30 -11.42 4.05 -3.88
CA ARG A 30 -12.77 3.51 -4.06
C ARG A 30 -13.77 4.17 -3.12
N GLU A 31 -13.42 4.30 -1.85
CA GLU A 31 -14.29 4.91 -0.85
C GLU A 31 -14.54 6.41 -1.15
N LEU A 32 -13.50 7.14 -1.54
CA LEU A 32 -13.65 8.53 -1.97
C LEU A 32 -14.52 8.66 -3.23
N GLY A 33 -14.33 7.78 -4.21
CA GLY A 33 -15.16 7.71 -5.41
C GLY A 33 -16.63 7.41 -5.10
N ALA A 34 -16.89 6.47 -4.20
CA ALA A 34 -18.25 6.15 -3.72
C ALA A 34 -18.92 7.35 -3.02
N ARG A 35 -18.13 8.24 -2.42
CA ARG A 35 -18.61 9.51 -1.82
C ARG A 35 -18.70 10.67 -2.81
N GLY A 36 -18.50 10.43 -4.10
CA GLY A 36 -18.67 11.43 -5.17
C GLY A 36 -17.41 12.25 -5.46
N ALA A 37 -16.24 11.91 -4.90
CA ALA A 37 -15.01 12.57 -5.28
C ALA A 37 -14.48 12.02 -6.63
N ARG A 38 -13.89 12.90 -7.44
CA ARG A 38 -13.07 12.47 -8.57
C ARG A 38 -11.71 12.00 -8.06
N VAL A 39 -11.31 10.79 -8.41
CA VAL A 39 -10.06 10.20 -7.92
C VAL A 39 -9.11 9.91 -9.08
N THR A 40 -7.84 10.29 -8.90
CA THR A 40 -6.73 9.91 -9.78
C THR A 40 -5.68 9.14 -8.99
N LEU A 41 -5.47 7.86 -9.32
CA LEU A 41 -4.37 7.07 -8.76
C LEU A 41 -3.10 7.31 -9.55
N LEU A 42 -2.03 7.68 -8.86
CA LEU A 42 -0.69 7.84 -9.41
C LEU A 42 0.12 6.59 -9.07
N ILE A 43 0.39 5.78 -10.08
CA ILE A 43 1.01 4.46 -9.96
C ILE A 43 2.38 4.41 -10.64
N SER A 44 3.16 3.38 -10.39
CA SER A 44 4.43 3.16 -11.07
C SER A 44 4.27 2.29 -12.33
N PRO A 45 5.29 2.25 -13.22
CA PRO A 45 5.26 1.39 -14.40
C PRO A 45 5.45 -0.09 -14.08
N LYS A 46 5.60 -0.48 -12.82
CA LYS A 46 5.78 -1.88 -12.42
C LYS A 46 4.54 -2.71 -12.78
N GLU A 47 4.77 -3.93 -13.21
CA GLU A 47 3.70 -4.84 -13.63
C GLU A 47 2.65 -5.08 -12.53
N VAL A 48 3.08 -5.21 -11.26
CA VAL A 48 2.18 -5.39 -10.12
C VAL A 48 1.21 -4.21 -9.97
N ASP A 49 1.67 -2.97 -10.20
CA ASP A 49 0.83 -1.78 -10.13
C ASP A 49 -0.14 -1.75 -11.31
N GLN A 50 0.37 -2.01 -12.52
CA GLN A 50 -0.43 -2.02 -13.74
C GLN A 50 -1.51 -3.12 -13.73
N ALA A 51 -1.16 -4.31 -13.23
CA ALA A 51 -2.09 -5.43 -13.11
C ALA A 51 -3.22 -5.13 -12.10
N ALA A 52 -2.88 -4.50 -10.98
CA ALA A 52 -3.86 -4.21 -9.92
C ALA A 52 -4.91 -3.17 -10.31
N VAL A 53 -4.61 -2.32 -11.30
CA VAL A 53 -5.55 -1.29 -11.78
C VAL A 53 -6.29 -1.69 -13.07
N ARG A 54 -5.95 -2.84 -13.66
CA ARG A 54 -6.67 -3.34 -14.84
C ARG A 54 -8.15 -3.56 -14.50
N GLY A 55 -9.02 -3.02 -15.33
CA GLY A 55 -10.48 -3.18 -15.18
C GLY A 55 -11.09 -2.31 -14.07
N LEU A 56 -10.34 -1.38 -13.47
CA LEU A 56 -10.94 -0.40 -12.56
C LEU A 56 -11.88 0.52 -13.33
N THR A 57 -13.11 0.64 -12.84
CA THR A 57 -14.10 1.57 -13.36
C THR A 57 -14.28 2.75 -12.39
N GLY A 58 -14.54 3.94 -12.91
CA GLY A 58 -14.83 5.12 -12.10
C GLY A 58 -13.64 5.79 -11.41
N ILE A 59 -12.41 5.25 -11.56
CA ILE A 59 -11.18 5.82 -11.03
C ILE A 59 -10.19 6.04 -12.17
N GLN A 60 -9.67 7.25 -12.29
CA GLN A 60 -8.62 7.55 -13.25
C GLN A 60 -7.26 7.05 -12.76
N THR A 61 -6.43 6.57 -13.66
CA THR A 61 -5.06 6.15 -13.34
C THR A 61 -4.06 6.91 -14.19
N ALA A 62 -2.92 7.28 -13.59
CA ALA A 62 -1.80 7.89 -14.30
C ALA A 62 -0.50 7.24 -13.86
N THR A 63 0.30 6.83 -14.83
CA THR A 63 1.61 6.22 -14.56
C THR A 63 2.68 7.30 -14.49
N LEU A 64 3.40 7.33 -13.37
CA LEU A 64 4.54 8.23 -13.17
C LEU A 64 5.86 7.43 -13.22
N PRO A 65 6.96 8.06 -13.66
CA PRO A 65 8.28 7.43 -13.61
C PRO A 65 8.61 6.96 -12.19
N ALA A 66 9.13 5.73 -12.07
CA ALA A 66 9.52 5.20 -10.77
C ALA A 66 10.74 5.97 -10.22
N VAL A 67 10.66 6.32 -8.93
CA VAL A 67 11.76 6.94 -8.20
C VAL A 67 12.19 5.97 -7.11
N GLY A 68 13.43 5.50 -7.19
CA GLY A 68 14.01 4.62 -6.20
C GLY A 68 15.45 5.01 -5.93
N LEU A 69 15.85 5.04 -4.67
CA LEU A 69 17.25 5.17 -4.30
C LEU A 69 17.88 3.78 -4.39
N GLN A 70 18.51 3.47 -5.51
CA GLN A 70 19.29 2.24 -5.69
C GLN A 70 20.75 2.48 -5.30
N GLY A 71 21.19 1.89 -4.21
CA GLY A 71 22.54 2.07 -3.69
C GLY A 71 22.82 3.52 -3.28
N ARG A 72 24.02 4.03 -3.59
CA ARG A 72 24.50 5.40 -3.26
C ARG A 72 24.46 6.35 -4.46
N ASN A 73 23.72 6.03 -5.53
CA ASN A 73 23.66 6.87 -6.73
C ASN A 73 22.65 8.02 -6.54
N TYR A 74 23.06 9.05 -5.80
CA TYR A 74 22.24 10.23 -5.53
C TYR A 74 21.93 11.05 -6.78
N GLY A 75 22.84 11.08 -7.78
CA GLY A 75 22.61 11.82 -9.03
C GLY A 75 21.47 11.22 -9.84
N ALA A 76 21.46 9.91 -10.02
CA ALA A 76 20.37 9.22 -10.71
C ALA A 76 19.03 9.37 -9.95
N PHE A 77 19.08 9.35 -8.61
CA PHE A 77 17.91 9.59 -7.78
C PHE A 77 17.34 11.00 -7.98
N LEU A 78 18.18 12.04 -7.94
CA LEU A 78 17.74 13.43 -8.14
C LEU A 78 17.17 13.66 -9.53
N LEU A 79 17.78 13.08 -10.57
CA LEU A 79 17.26 13.15 -11.92
C LEU A 79 15.91 12.43 -12.05
N GLY A 80 15.79 11.24 -11.47
CA GLY A 80 14.53 10.48 -11.42
C GLY A 80 13.45 11.25 -10.68
N PHE A 81 13.79 11.87 -9.55
CA PHE A 81 12.88 12.71 -8.78
C PHE A 81 12.37 13.90 -9.61
N ALA A 82 13.28 14.63 -10.25
CA ALA A 82 12.92 15.77 -11.09
C ALA A 82 12.01 15.38 -12.26
N ARG A 83 12.30 14.25 -12.92
CA ARG A 83 11.46 13.71 -14.01
C ARG A 83 10.05 13.33 -13.50
N ALA A 84 9.97 12.64 -12.36
CA ALA A 84 8.68 12.26 -11.77
C ALA A 84 7.88 13.47 -11.32
N TRP A 85 8.53 14.46 -10.70
CA TRP A 85 7.90 15.73 -10.31
C TRP A 85 7.39 16.50 -11.53
N GLN A 86 8.19 16.64 -12.60
CA GLN A 86 7.78 17.31 -13.83
C GLN A 86 6.62 16.59 -14.51
N SER A 87 6.67 15.25 -14.55
CA SER A 87 5.58 14.43 -15.09
C SER A 87 4.28 14.62 -14.31
N ALA A 88 4.34 14.57 -12.97
CA ALA A 88 3.17 14.81 -12.11
C ALA A 88 2.63 16.23 -12.28
N ARG A 89 3.50 17.24 -12.36
CA ARG A 89 3.09 18.63 -12.58
C ARG A 89 2.37 18.81 -13.91
N ARG A 90 2.88 18.20 -14.99
CA ARG A 90 2.20 18.22 -16.31
C ARG A 90 0.84 17.55 -16.21
N GLN A 91 0.76 16.36 -15.60
CA GLN A 91 -0.48 15.62 -15.39
C GLN A 91 -1.54 16.47 -14.67
N PHE A 92 -1.16 17.23 -13.65
CA PHE A 92 -2.08 18.06 -12.88
C PHE A 92 -2.43 19.38 -13.57
N SER A 93 -1.57 19.90 -14.44
CA SER A 93 -1.76 21.19 -15.12
C SER A 93 -2.39 21.03 -16.49
N ASP A 94 -2.37 19.86 -17.09
CA ASP A 94 -2.95 19.60 -18.41
C ASP A 94 -4.47 19.51 -18.30
N ARG A 95 -5.15 20.52 -18.86
CA ARG A 95 -6.61 20.59 -18.84
C ARG A 95 -7.29 19.48 -19.65
N ALA A 96 -6.61 18.90 -20.65
CA ALA A 96 -7.11 17.78 -21.40
C ALA A 96 -7.17 16.50 -20.55
N ILE A 97 -6.26 16.36 -19.58
CA ILE A 97 -6.15 15.19 -18.71
C ILE A 97 -6.92 15.39 -17.41
N SER A 98 -6.74 16.55 -16.75
CA SER A 98 -7.18 16.74 -15.36
C SER A 98 -8.24 17.82 -15.18
N GLN A 99 -8.70 18.52 -16.24
CA GLN A 99 -9.61 19.68 -16.18
C GLN A 99 -9.16 20.79 -15.20
N ARG A 100 -8.70 20.43 -13.99
CA ARG A 100 -8.12 21.31 -12.96
C ARG A 100 -7.12 20.51 -12.10
N PRO A 101 -6.16 21.20 -11.43
CA PRO A 101 -5.29 20.58 -10.42
C PRO A 101 -6.10 19.87 -9.33
N PRO A 102 -5.52 18.87 -8.62
CA PRO A 102 -6.19 18.24 -7.50
C PRO A 102 -6.38 19.24 -6.34
N ASP A 103 -7.51 19.14 -5.65
CA ASP A 103 -7.78 19.88 -4.42
C ASP A 103 -6.98 19.31 -3.23
N ALA A 104 -6.75 17.99 -3.28
CA ALA A 104 -5.98 17.28 -2.27
C ALA A 104 -5.11 16.21 -2.91
N ILE A 105 -3.95 15.93 -2.29
CA ILE A 105 -3.10 14.81 -2.65
C ILE A 105 -2.73 14.00 -1.42
N LEU A 106 -2.92 12.68 -1.50
CA LEU A 106 -2.57 11.70 -0.49
C LEU A 106 -1.38 10.87 -0.97
N GLY A 107 -0.27 10.91 -0.24
CA GLY A 107 0.85 10.00 -0.43
C GLY A 107 0.68 8.76 0.43
N MET A 108 0.75 7.58 -0.19
CA MET A 108 0.67 6.30 0.54
C MET A 108 2.03 5.82 1.05
N GLY A 109 3.07 6.62 0.83
CA GLY A 109 4.42 6.38 1.33
C GLY A 109 5.46 6.06 0.25
N GLY A 110 6.70 5.92 0.71
CA GLY A 110 7.85 5.69 -0.15
C GLY A 110 8.33 6.92 -0.93
N PHE A 111 9.53 6.80 -1.53
CA PHE A 111 10.11 7.89 -2.32
C PHE A 111 9.32 8.22 -3.59
N THR A 112 8.53 7.27 -4.10
CA THR A 112 7.69 7.47 -5.29
C THR A 112 6.53 8.44 -5.06
N ALA A 113 6.08 8.59 -3.81
CA ALA A 113 5.00 9.52 -3.45
C ALA A 113 5.48 10.99 -3.33
N ALA A 114 6.76 11.23 -3.02
CA ALA A 114 7.27 12.57 -2.74
C ALA A 114 7.20 13.53 -3.95
N PRO A 115 7.61 13.16 -5.18
CA PRO A 115 7.53 14.05 -6.34
C PRO A 115 6.10 14.53 -6.65
N PRO A 116 5.10 13.63 -6.77
CA PRO A 116 3.74 14.08 -7.06
C PRO A 116 3.12 14.86 -5.89
N MET A 117 3.42 14.53 -4.64
CA MET A 117 2.97 15.33 -3.50
C MET A 117 3.53 16.76 -3.54
N LEU A 118 4.82 16.92 -3.88
CA LEU A 118 5.43 18.23 -4.05
C LEU A 118 4.81 19.00 -5.22
N ALA A 119 4.55 18.33 -6.34
CA ALA A 119 3.90 18.94 -7.50
C ALA A 119 2.48 19.43 -7.15
N GLY A 120 1.67 18.60 -6.50
CA GLY A 120 0.32 18.98 -6.06
C GLY A 120 0.33 20.14 -5.08
N ARG A 121 1.23 20.11 -4.09
CA ARG A 121 1.40 21.23 -3.14
C ARG A 121 1.71 22.55 -3.82
N GLN A 122 2.61 22.55 -4.81
CA GLN A 122 2.96 23.76 -5.56
C GLN A 122 1.80 24.31 -6.39
N LEU A 123 0.83 23.48 -6.72
CA LEU A 123 -0.39 23.85 -7.43
C LEU A 123 -1.57 24.14 -6.48
N GLY A 124 -1.31 24.20 -5.16
CA GLY A 124 -2.31 24.59 -4.15
C GLY A 124 -3.06 23.42 -3.51
N ALA A 125 -2.76 22.17 -3.86
CA ALA A 125 -3.41 21.00 -3.25
C ALA A 125 -3.09 20.88 -1.75
N ALA A 126 -4.09 20.55 -0.94
CA ALA A 126 -3.87 20.12 0.44
C ALA A 126 -3.15 18.77 0.45
N THR A 127 -2.04 18.65 1.20
CA THR A 127 -1.21 17.44 1.20
C THR A 127 -1.46 16.59 2.43
N PHE A 128 -1.63 15.30 2.20
CA PHE A 128 -1.84 14.28 3.22
C PHE A 128 -0.87 13.11 3.02
N LEU A 129 -0.57 12.40 4.09
CA LEU A 129 0.33 11.25 4.07
C LEU A 129 -0.32 10.09 4.82
N HIS A 130 -0.12 8.87 4.34
CA HIS A 130 -0.39 7.64 5.09
C HIS A 130 0.90 6.88 5.36
N GLU A 131 1.07 6.40 6.60
CA GLU A 131 2.17 5.52 7.01
C GLU A 131 1.61 4.25 7.66
N SER A 132 1.84 3.13 7.01
CA SER A 132 1.35 1.82 7.45
C SER A 132 2.24 1.14 8.49
N ASN A 133 3.48 1.60 8.67
CA ASN A 133 4.45 0.95 9.55
C ASN A 133 4.55 1.67 10.90
N THR A 134 4.84 0.92 11.97
CA THR A 134 5.16 1.48 13.28
C THR A 134 6.42 2.34 13.25
N ILE A 135 7.42 1.95 12.44
CA ILE A 135 8.63 2.74 12.20
C ILE A 135 8.51 3.38 10.82
N PRO A 136 8.24 4.69 10.74
CA PRO A 136 8.05 5.36 9.46
C PRO A 136 9.32 5.37 8.62
N GLY A 137 9.15 5.17 7.32
CA GLY A 137 10.23 5.26 6.36
C GLY A 137 10.85 6.66 6.29
N ARG A 138 12.11 6.76 5.82
CA ARG A 138 12.83 8.05 5.70
C ARG A 138 12.07 9.06 4.84
N ALA A 139 11.50 8.61 3.73
CA ALA A 139 10.69 9.45 2.86
C ALA A 139 9.47 10.01 3.58
N ASN A 140 8.76 9.17 4.34
CA ASN A 140 7.57 9.58 5.06
C ASN A 140 7.87 10.56 6.18
N ARG A 141 8.98 10.37 6.91
CA ARG A 141 9.45 11.34 7.92
C ARG A 141 9.74 12.72 7.30
N LEU A 142 10.36 12.74 6.11
CA LEU A 142 10.60 13.99 5.40
C LEU A 142 9.30 14.62 4.92
N MET A 143 8.41 13.85 4.31
CA MET A 143 7.13 14.36 3.78
C MET A 143 6.21 14.86 4.92
N ALA A 144 6.19 14.19 6.06
CA ALA A 144 5.39 14.59 7.21
C ALA A 144 5.68 16.02 7.66
N SER A 145 6.92 16.51 7.53
CA SER A 145 7.30 17.86 7.96
C SER A 145 6.58 19.00 7.20
N TRP A 146 5.99 18.71 6.04
CA TRP A 146 5.30 19.70 5.20
C TRP A 146 3.91 19.23 4.72
N THR A 147 3.40 18.11 5.22
CA THR A 147 2.01 17.70 5.01
C THR A 147 1.07 18.38 6.00
N ARG A 148 -0.17 18.58 5.57
CA ARG A 148 -1.23 19.13 6.43
C ARG A 148 -1.60 18.19 7.56
N GLU A 149 -1.67 16.88 7.24
CA GLU A 149 -2.02 15.82 8.19
C GLU A 149 -1.44 14.50 7.72
N ALA A 150 -1.05 13.65 8.68
CA ALA A 150 -0.64 12.30 8.43
C ALA A 150 -1.61 11.30 9.10
N PHE A 151 -1.99 10.28 8.34
CA PHE A 151 -2.76 9.15 8.84
C PHE A 151 -1.81 8.00 9.12
N THR A 152 -2.00 7.29 10.22
CA THR A 152 -1.08 6.21 10.61
C THR A 152 -1.82 4.90 10.82
N GLY A 153 -1.13 3.79 10.54
CA GLY A 153 -1.60 2.45 10.81
C GLY A 153 -1.56 2.10 12.30
N PHE A 154 -0.66 2.75 13.07
CA PHE A 154 -0.42 2.49 14.48
C PHE A 154 -0.25 3.79 15.25
N GLU A 155 -0.68 3.81 16.51
CA GLU A 155 -0.56 4.99 17.38
C GLU A 155 0.90 5.34 17.68
N GLU A 156 1.75 4.33 17.86
CA GLU A 156 3.17 4.48 18.15
C GLU A 156 3.97 5.17 17.04
N THR A 157 3.43 5.19 15.83
CA THR A 157 4.02 5.87 14.66
C THR A 157 4.04 7.38 14.87
N ALA A 158 3.07 7.93 15.62
CA ALA A 158 2.91 9.36 15.82
C ALA A 158 4.16 10.01 16.42
N ALA A 159 4.75 9.42 17.44
CA ALA A 159 5.95 9.93 18.11
C ALA A 159 7.17 10.05 17.16
N ARG A 160 7.12 9.40 15.99
CA ARG A 160 8.25 9.30 15.05
C ARG A 160 8.07 10.11 13.78
N LEU A 161 6.90 10.72 13.56
CA LEU A 161 6.59 11.55 12.38
C LEU A 161 6.77 13.05 12.58
N GLY A 162 7.15 13.50 13.79
CA GLY A 162 7.43 14.91 14.08
C GLY A 162 6.19 15.71 14.45
N ARG A 163 6.12 16.98 14.01
CA ARG A 163 5.11 17.95 14.48
C ARG A 163 3.85 18.06 13.62
N THR A 164 3.66 17.22 12.62
CA THR A 164 2.44 17.26 11.81
C THR A 164 1.23 16.79 12.64
N ARG A 165 0.05 17.24 12.26
CA ARG A 165 -1.19 16.67 12.79
C ARG A 165 -1.26 15.19 12.40
N ILE A 166 -1.54 14.31 13.35
CA ILE A 166 -1.56 12.87 13.13
C ILE A 166 -2.89 12.31 13.62
N THR A 167 -3.48 11.44 12.80
CA THR A 167 -4.67 10.66 13.15
C THR A 167 -4.38 9.19 12.89
N CYS A 168 -4.49 8.34 13.92
CA CYS A 168 -4.41 6.90 13.75
C CYS A 168 -5.73 6.38 13.17
N THR A 169 -5.67 5.84 11.95
CA THR A 169 -6.84 5.32 11.22
C THR A 169 -6.77 3.81 10.98
N GLY A 170 -5.66 3.20 11.33
CA GLY A 170 -5.32 1.87 10.82
C GLY A 170 -4.87 1.90 9.36
N THR A 171 -4.52 0.75 8.82
CA THR A 171 -4.17 0.60 7.41
C THR A 171 -5.43 0.27 6.61
N PRO A 172 -5.77 1.04 5.56
CA PRO A 172 -6.92 0.77 4.71
C PRO A 172 -6.81 -0.61 4.05
N VAL A 173 -7.89 -1.38 4.10
CA VAL A 173 -7.98 -2.70 3.49
C VAL A 173 -9.02 -2.71 2.37
N ARG A 174 -8.85 -3.61 1.41
CA ARG A 174 -9.80 -3.77 0.29
C ARG A 174 -11.16 -4.26 0.78
N ASP A 175 -12.24 -3.79 0.14
CA ASP A 175 -13.62 -4.10 0.52
C ASP A 175 -13.92 -5.60 0.59
N ASN A 176 -13.38 -6.37 -0.39
CA ASN A 176 -13.54 -7.83 -0.39
C ASN A 176 -12.94 -8.50 0.85
N ILE A 177 -11.88 -7.92 1.44
CA ILE A 177 -11.30 -8.41 2.69
C ILE A 177 -12.10 -7.91 3.89
N ALA A 178 -12.53 -6.65 3.88
CA ALA A 178 -13.35 -6.08 4.95
C ALA A 178 -14.68 -6.80 5.08
N GLN A 179 -15.35 -7.12 3.97
CA GLN A 179 -16.63 -7.85 3.93
C GLN A 179 -16.51 -9.29 4.43
N LEU A 180 -15.39 -9.97 4.19
CA LEU A 180 -15.14 -11.32 4.70
C LEU A 180 -15.15 -11.39 6.22
N ARG A 181 -15.02 -10.28 6.94
CA ARG A 181 -15.07 -10.24 8.41
C ARG A 181 -16.41 -10.75 8.99
N HIS A 182 -17.49 -10.62 8.24
CA HIS A 182 -18.85 -10.92 8.72
C HIS A 182 -19.41 -12.28 8.23
N HIS A 183 -18.73 -12.99 7.34
CA HIS A 183 -19.25 -14.19 6.68
C HIS A 183 -18.33 -15.42 6.83
N ARG A 184 -17.72 -15.62 8.01
CA ARG A 184 -16.75 -16.70 8.15
C ARG A 184 -17.25 -17.84 8.99
N ASP A 185 -17.38 -18.99 8.34
CA ASP A 185 -17.22 -20.30 8.98
C ASP A 185 -15.77 -20.75 8.78
N PRO A 186 -14.92 -20.78 9.84
CA PRO A 186 -13.55 -21.23 9.72
C PRO A 186 -13.43 -22.68 9.26
N ARG A 187 -14.40 -23.52 9.57
CA ARG A 187 -14.42 -24.93 9.17
C ARG A 187 -14.60 -25.06 7.67
N LEU A 188 -15.54 -24.31 7.11
CA LEU A 188 -15.77 -24.27 5.66
C LEU A 188 -14.53 -23.71 4.93
N ALA A 189 -13.90 -22.67 5.46
CA ALA A 189 -12.70 -22.10 4.86
C ALA A 189 -11.54 -23.11 4.83
N LYS A 190 -11.32 -23.86 5.89
CA LYS A 190 -10.33 -24.94 5.94
C LYS A 190 -10.64 -26.03 4.91
N ALA A 191 -11.88 -26.49 4.86
CA ALA A 191 -12.32 -27.51 3.91
C ALA A 191 -12.10 -27.08 2.45
N CYS A 192 -12.41 -25.82 2.10
CA CYS A 192 -12.15 -25.26 0.76
C CYS A 192 -10.66 -25.25 0.40
N LEU A 193 -9.76 -25.23 1.38
CA LEU A 193 -8.31 -25.30 1.19
C LEU A 193 -7.77 -26.74 1.25
N GLY A 194 -8.63 -27.76 1.35
CA GLY A 194 -8.24 -29.14 1.47
C GLY A 194 -7.67 -29.53 2.84
N LEU A 195 -7.95 -28.70 3.87
CA LEU A 195 -7.51 -28.93 5.24
C LEU A 195 -8.62 -29.57 6.08
N ASP A 196 -8.22 -30.30 7.10
CA ASP A 196 -9.15 -30.85 8.09
C ASP A 196 -9.81 -29.69 8.87
N PRO A 197 -11.15 -29.58 8.85
CA PRO A 197 -11.87 -28.51 9.51
C PRO A 197 -11.68 -28.45 11.03
N ASP A 198 -11.42 -29.59 11.65
CA ASP A 198 -11.35 -29.73 13.10
C ASP A 198 -9.95 -29.55 13.69
N LYS A 199 -8.91 -29.61 12.84
CA LYS A 199 -7.53 -29.46 13.27
C LYS A 199 -7.08 -27.99 13.27
N PRO A 200 -6.12 -27.64 14.13
CA PRO A 200 -5.54 -26.29 14.12
C PRO A 200 -4.72 -26.05 12.84
N VAL A 201 -4.67 -24.78 12.42
CA VAL A 201 -3.90 -24.35 11.23
C VAL A 201 -2.98 -23.21 11.59
N LEU A 202 -1.70 -23.33 11.23
CA LEU A 202 -0.72 -22.25 11.29
C LEU A 202 -0.54 -21.63 9.90
N LEU A 203 -0.95 -20.35 9.77
CA LEU A 203 -0.69 -19.57 8.59
C LEU A 203 0.66 -18.85 8.72
N ILE A 204 1.58 -19.12 7.79
CA ILE A 204 2.90 -18.50 7.70
C ILE A 204 2.91 -17.61 6.46
N THR A 205 3.19 -16.32 6.63
CA THR A 205 3.26 -15.39 5.51
C THR A 205 4.33 -14.33 5.72
N GLY A 206 5.22 -14.19 4.72
CA GLY A 206 6.24 -13.16 4.63
C GLY A 206 5.91 -12.07 3.60
N GLY A 207 4.62 -11.93 3.22
CA GLY A 207 4.17 -11.07 2.12
C GLY A 207 4.24 -11.75 0.76
N SER A 208 3.88 -11.01 -0.31
CA SER A 208 3.73 -11.57 -1.67
C SER A 208 5.00 -12.16 -2.28
N GLN A 209 6.17 -11.73 -1.83
CA GLN A 209 7.47 -12.23 -2.30
C GLN A 209 8.08 -13.26 -1.37
N GLY A 210 7.40 -13.60 -0.27
CA GLY A 210 7.95 -14.40 0.81
C GLY A 210 8.97 -13.64 1.66
N ALA A 211 9.47 -14.28 2.69
CA ALA A 211 10.54 -13.76 3.55
C ALA A 211 11.52 -14.89 3.85
N ARG A 212 12.67 -14.91 3.17
CA ARG A 212 13.66 -15.97 3.26
C ARG A 212 14.04 -16.34 4.69
N GLY A 213 14.30 -15.33 5.55
CA GLY A 213 14.64 -15.57 6.95
C GLY A 213 13.52 -16.26 7.73
N LEU A 214 12.25 -15.88 7.48
CA LEU A 214 11.09 -16.53 8.07
C LEU A 214 10.97 -17.98 7.54
N ASN A 215 11.09 -18.18 6.24
CA ASN A 215 11.02 -19.50 5.61
C ASN A 215 12.07 -20.44 6.19
N GLN A 216 13.33 -20.00 6.28
CA GLN A 216 14.43 -20.79 6.87
C GLN A 216 14.16 -21.14 8.34
N TRP A 217 13.70 -20.16 9.12
CA TRP A 217 13.39 -20.38 10.52
C TRP A 217 12.26 -21.40 10.70
N VAL A 218 11.19 -21.29 9.92
CA VAL A 218 10.06 -22.23 9.96
C VAL A 218 10.52 -23.63 9.56
N CYS A 219 11.22 -23.79 8.43
CA CYS A 219 11.72 -25.11 8.00
C CYS A 219 12.59 -25.77 9.07
N ALA A 220 13.45 -25.02 9.75
CA ALA A 220 14.24 -25.55 10.86
C ALA A 220 13.40 -25.96 12.08
N ALA A 221 12.24 -25.32 12.30
CA ALA A 221 11.35 -25.61 13.42
C ALA A 221 10.38 -26.78 13.16
N LEU A 222 10.12 -27.14 11.88
CA LEU A 222 9.11 -28.16 11.51
C LEU A 222 9.28 -29.51 12.22
N PRO A 223 10.51 -30.10 12.36
CA PRO A 223 10.65 -31.37 13.05
C PRO A 223 10.18 -31.31 14.51
N GLY A 224 10.50 -30.22 15.20
CA GLY A 224 10.04 -30.00 16.58
C GLY A 224 8.53 -29.75 16.67
N LEU A 225 7.97 -29.02 15.71
CA LEU A 225 6.53 -28.77 15.65
C LEU A 225 5.74 -30.03 15.36
N ALA A 226 6.22 -30.91 14.48
CA ALA A 226 5.58 -32.21 14.20
C ALA A 226 5.48 -33.12 15.44
N ILE A 227 6.47 -33.03 16.33
CA ILE A 227 6.47 -33.76 17.60
C ILE A 227 5.54 -33.10 18.62
N ALA A 228 5.65 -31.78 18.76
CA ALA A 228 4.94 -31.02 19.79
C ALA A 228 3.44 -30.84 19.47
N ALA A 229 3.08 -30.81 18.21
CA ALA A 229 1.71 -30.55 17.73
C ALA A 229 1.40 -31.39 16.47
N PRO A 230 1.21 -32.72 16.60
CA PRO A 230 1.07 -33.64 15.47
C PRO A 230 -0.19 -33.38 14.62
N ASP A 231 -1.19 -32.72 15.18
CA ASP A 231 -2.42 -32.34 14.47
C ASP A 231 -2.35 -30.97 13.81
N LEU A 232 -1.23 -30.26 13.92
CA LEU A 232 -1.08 -28.93 13.35
C LEU A 232 -0.92 -29.01 11.83
N GLN A 233 -1.79 -28.31 11.11
CA GLN A 233 -1.73 -28.15 9.67
C GLN A 233 -1.07 -26.82 9.31
N PHE A 234 -0.49 -26.73 8.13
CA PHE A 234 0.26 -25.53 7.71
C PHE A 234 -0.31 -24.96 6.43
N ILE A 235 -0.38 -23.63 6.38
CA ILE A 235 -0.49 -22.85 5.14
C ILE A 235 0.76 -21.97 5.08
N HIS A 236 1.69 -22.27 4.17
CA HIS A 236 2.96 -21.54 4.08
C HIS A 236 3.06 -20.77 2.76
N LEU A 237 2.91 -19.45 2.83
CA LEU A 237 3.10 -18.54 1.68
C LEU A 237 4.58 -18.17 1.57
N SER A 238 5.37 -19.07 1.01
CA SER A 238 6.84 -18.98 0.94
C SER A 238 7.37 -17.93 -0.04
N GLY A 239 6.56 -17.55 -1.05
CA GLY A 239 7.01 -16.82 -2.21
C GLY A 239 7.78 -17.70 -3.21
N THR A 240 7.74 -17.32 -4.48
CA THR A 240 8.34 -18.10 -5.59
C THR A 240 9.82 -18.43 -5.39
N PRO A 241 10.69 -17.53 -4.87
CA PRO A 241 12.12 -17.83 -4.76
C PRO A 241 12.46 -18.99 -3.83
N ASP A 242 11.68 -19.21 -2.78
CA ASP A 242 11.96 -20.23 -1.77
C ASP A 242 10.99 -21.42 -1.82
N GLN A 243 10.07 -21.44 -2.80
CA GLN A 243 8.98 -22.42 -2.88
C GLN A 243 9.52 -23.87 -2.83
N ALA A 244 10.44 -24.22 -3.71
CA ALA A 244 10.98 -25.58 -3.77
C ALA A 244 11.66 -26.03 -2.46
N THR A 245 12.34 -25.10 -1.78
CA THR A 245 13.00 -25.39 -0.49
C THR A 245 11.97 -25.64 0.61
N VAL A 246 10.91 -24.84 0.62
CA VAL A 246 9.84 -24.98 1.62
C VAL A 246 9.02 -26.24 1.37
N GLU A 247 8.66 -26.54 0.12
CA GLU A 247 7.94 -27.76 -0.23
C GLU A 247 8.72 -29.02 0.14
N ALA A 248 10.05 -29.00 -0.01
CA ALA A 248 10.90 -30.15 0.39
C ALA A 248 11.02 -30.34 1.91
N ALA A 249 10.69 -29.30 2.71
CA ALA A 249 10.77 -29.34 4.16
C ALA A 249 9.45 -29.76 4.84
N HIS A 250 8.31 -29.59 4.17
CA HIS A 250 6.97 -29.97 4.62
C HIS A 250 6.61 -31.39 4.21
#